data_f14efb2226148da8022994eb7f6eb00f
#
_entry.id   f14efb2226148da8022994eb7f6eb00f
#
_cell.length_a   1.000
_cell.length_b   1.000
_cell.length_c   1.000
_cell.angle_alpha   90.00
_cell.angle_beta   90.00
_cell.angle_gamma   90.00
#
_symmetry.space_group_name_H-M   'P 1'
#
loop_
_entity.id
_entity.type
_entity.pdbx_description
1 polymer ?
#
loop_
_entity_poly.entity_id
_entity_poly.type
_entity_poly.pdbx_seq_one_letter_code
_entity_poly.pdbx_strand_id
1 'polypeptide(L)'
;FAAMTGLPQATFASELNLNGGSVEVTREIDGGLETLSAPLPAVVTTDLRLNEPRYASLPNIMKAKRKPLEELSVDDLGVEISNNVETISVELPPERQEGVKVESVDALIDKLKNEAKVI
;
A
#
# COMPACT_ATOMS: atom_id res chain seq x y z
N PHE A 1 3.19 -8.92 8.25
CA PHE A 1 3.00 -10.38 8.05
C PHE A 1 4.28 -11.04 7.52
N ALA A 2 4.86 -10.55 6.41
CA ALA A 2 6.06 -11.12 5.81
C ALA A 2 7.25 -11.20 6.79
N ALA A 3 7.52 -10.13 7.53
CA ALA A 3 8.58 -10.10 8.53
C ALA A 3 8.37 -11.11 9.67
N MET A 4 7.13 -11.30 10.12
CA MET A 4 6.79 -12.26 11.18
C MET A 4 6.90 -13.72 10.72
N THR A 5 6.65 -13.98 9.44
CA THR A 5 6.75 -15.32 8.86
C THR A 5 8.13 -15.64 8.27
N GLY A 6 9.02 -14.64 8.17
CA GLY A 6 10.33 -14.79 7.54
C GLY A 6 10.29 -14.97 6.02
N LEU A 7 9.14 -14.66 5.39
CA LEU A 7 8.97 -14.79 3.95
C LEU A 7 9.45 -13.52 3.23
N PRO A 8 10.03 -13.66 2.02
CA PRO A 8 10.29 -12.51 1.16
C PRO A 8 8.98 -11.81 0.79
N GLN A 9 9.05 -10.49 0.55
CA GLN A 9 7.89 -9.71 0.15
C GLN A 9 8.16 -8.89 -1.10
N ALA A 10 7.12 -8.74 -1.93
CA ALA A 10 7.06 -7.79 -3.03
C ALA A 10 5.69 -7.08 -2.99
N THR A 11 5.71 -5.76 -2.89
CA THR A 11 4.51 -4.96 -2.63
C THR A 11 4.09 -4.14 -3.83
N PHE A 12 2.78 -3.86 -3.93
CA PHE A 12 2.18 -3.03 -4.97
C PHE A 12 2.42 -3.54 -6.39
N ALA A 13 2.29 -4.85 -6.61
CA ALA A 13 2.48 -5.46 -7.91
C ALA A 13 1.52 -4.89 -8.95
N SER A 14 2.06 -4.28 -10.00
CA SER A 14 1.33 -3.89 -11.22
C SER A 14 1.49 -4.93 -12.34
N GLU A 15 2.56 -5.74 -12.26
CA GLU A 15 2.79 -6.90 -13.13
C GLU A 15 3.41 -8.03 -12.30
N LEU A 16 3.03 -9.28 -12.59
CA LEU A 16 3.50 -10.44 -11.87
C LEU A 16 3.73 -11.61 -12.84
N ASN A 17 4.94 -12.18 -12.79
CA ASN A 17 5.33 -13.35 -13.57
C ASN A 17 5.85 -14.47 -12.67
N LEU A 18 5.36 -15.68 -12.84
CA LEU A 18 5.81 -16.86 -12.10
C LEU A 18 6.85 -17.63 -12.92
N ASN A 19 8.04 -17.82 -12.38
CA ASN A 19 9.16 -18.47 -13.04
C ASN A 19 9.66 -19.66 -12.19
N GLY A 20 9.05 -20.82 -12.35
CA GLY A 20 9.50 -22.08 -11.79
C GLY A 20 9.57 -22.19 -10.27
N GLY A 21 10.23 -21.43 -9.54
CA GLY A 21 10.32 -21.42 -8.06
C GLY A 21 10.48 -20.00 -7.52
N SER A 22 10.33 -19.02 -8.39
CA SER A 22 10.41 -17.59 -8.06
C SER A 22 9.25 -16.82 -8.66
N VAL A 23 9.03 -15.64 -8.13
CA VAL A 23 8.08 -14.65 -8.64
C VAL A 23 8.85 -13.38 -9.00
N GLU A 24 8.58 -12.82 -10.17
CA GLU A 24 9.00 -11.49 -10.58
C GLU A 24 7.82 -10.55 -10.48
N VAL A 25 8.03 -9.44 -9.79
CA VAL A 25 7.00 -8.44 -9.51
C VAL A 25 7.50 -7.08 -9.97
N THR A 26 6.77 -6.46 -10.89
CA THR A 26 7.01 -5.09 -11.30
C THR A 26 6.07 -4.15 -10.54
N ARG A 27 6.62 -3.08 -10.00
CA ARG A 27 5.89 -2.05 -9.25
C ARG A 27 6.36 -0.66 -9.63
N GLU A 28 5.53 0.33 -9.39
CA GLU A 28 5.87 1.73 -9.56
C GLU A 28 6.52 2.30 -8.31
N ILE A 29 7.59 3.03 -8.50
CA ILE A 29 8.31 3.79 -7.48
C ILE A 29 8.46 5.25 -7.95
N ASP A 30 8.90 6.17 -7.09
CA ASP A 30 9.05 7.58 -7.44
C ASP A 30 9.96 7.84 -8.66
N GLY A 31 10.95 6.99 -8.86
CA GLY A 31 11.90 7.07 -9.99
C GLY A 31 11.47 6.34 -11.28
N GLY A 32 10.32 5.66 -11.29
CA GLY A 32 9.85 4.87 -12.43
C GLY A 32 9.33 3.49 -12.06
N LEU A 33 9.72 2.47 -12.82
CA LEU A 33 9.35 1.07 -12.55
C LEU A 33 10.53 0.31 -11.94
N GLU A 34 10.22 -0.54 -10.97
CA GLU A 34 11.16 -1.46 -10.36
C GLU A 34 10.64 -2.89 -10.50
N THR A 35 11.51 -3.80 -10.93
CA THR A 35 11.18 -5.24 -10.98
C THR A 35 12.01 -5.98 -9.95
N LEU A 36 11.33 -6.66 -9.04
CA LEU A 36 11.90 -7.48 -7.97
C LEU A 36 11.69 -8.95 -8.28
N SER A 37 12.69 -9.77 -7.98
CA SER A 37 12.57 -11.23 -8.02
C SER A 37 12.69 -11.79 -6.61
N ALA A 38 11.79 -12.68 -6.24
CA ALA A 38 11.78 -13.32 -4.93
C ALA A 38 11.54 -14.84 -5.07
N PRO A 39 12.19 -15.67 -4.23
CA PRO A 39 11.88 -17.09 -4.18
C PRO A 39 10.49 -17.33 -3.59
N LEU A 40 9.84 -18.41 -4.01
CA LEU A 40 8.58 -18.86 -3.43
C LEU A 40 8.84 -19.82 -2.26
N PRO A 41 7.99 -19.79 -1.19
CA PRO A 41 6.82 -18.95 -1.02
C PRO A 41 7.14 -17.49 -0.70
N ALA A 42 6.34 -16.56 -1.17
CA ALA A 42 6.52 -15.13 -0.99
C ALA A 42 5.19 -14.43 -0.67
N VAL A 43 5.28 -13.30 0.03
CA VAL A 43 4.14 -12.41 0.27
C VAL A 43 4.12 -11.35 -0.82
N VAL A 44 3.05 -11.33 -1.60
CA VAL A 44 2.87 -10.32 -2.66
C VAL A 44 1.60 -9.54 -2.39
N THR A 45 1.71 -8.21 -2.39
CA THR A 45 0.53 -7.35 -2.43
C THR A 45 0.36 -6.78 -3.82
N THR A 46 -0.87 -6.53 -4.23
CA THR A 46 -1.20 -6.13 -5.58
C THR A 46 -1.68 -4.69 -5.65
N ASP A 47 -1.43 -4.06 -6.77
CA ASP A 47 -1.96 -2.76 -7.17
C ASP A 47 -3.24 -2.97 -8.00
N LEU A 48 -4.06 -1.95 -8.08
CA LEU A 48 -5.30 -1.96 -8.91
C LEU A 48 -5.02 -2.17 -10.41
N ARG A 49 -3.78 -1.95 -10.86
CA ARG A 49 -3.36 -2.09 -12.27
C ARG A 49 -2.97 -3.50 -12.66
N LEU A 50 -2.83 -4.43 -11.70
CA LEU A 50 -2.41 -5.80 -11.99
C LEU A 50 -3.34 -6.51 -12.96
N ASN A 51 -4.66 -6.35 -12.78
CA ASN A 51 -5.67 -6.93 -13.64
C ASN A 51 -6.89 -5.99 -13.75
N GLU A 52 -7.51 -6.00 -14.91
CA GLU A 52 -8.83 -5.38 -15.06
C GLU A 52 -9.88 -6.22 -14.31
N PRO A 53 -10.66 -5.62 -13.38
CA PRO A 53 -11.68 -6.34 -12.63
C PRO A 53 -12.77 -6.92 -13.56
N ARG A 54 -13.06 -8.21 -13.41
CA ARG A 54 -14.13 -8.86 -14.16
C ARG A 54 -15.50 -8.53 -13.58
N TYR A 55 -16.49 -8.30 -14.45
CA TYR A 55 -17.87 -8.12 -14.01
C TYR A 55 -18.43 -9.43 -13.43
N ALA A 56 -19.08 -9.32 -12.28
CA ALA A 56 -19.76 -10.44 -11.67
C ALA A 56 -21.13 -10.64 -12.34
N SER A 57 -21.34 -11.79 -12.98
CA SER A 57 -22.66 -12.18 -13.48
C SER A 57 -23.59 -12.53 -12.32
N LEU A 58 -24.90 -12.38 -12.52
CA LEU A 58 -25.90 -12.72 -11.50
C LEU A 58 -25.74 -14.16 -10.96
N PRO A 59 -25.55 -15.19 -11.78
CA PRO A 59 -25.27 -16.53 -11.28
C PRO A 59 -24.02 -16.63 -10.40
N ASN A 60 -22.97 -15.87 -10.71
CA ASN A 60 -21.74 -15.88 -9.92
C ASN A 60 -21.92 -15.15 -8.57
N ILE A 61 -22.71 -14.08 -8.54
CA ILE A 61 -23.12 -13.41 -7.29
C ILE A 61 -23.88 -14.38 -6.39
N MET A 62 -24.83 -15.14 -6.96
CA MET A 62 -25.61 -16.12 -6.20
C MET A 62 -24.76 -17.30 -5.71
N LYS A 63 -23.77 -17.74 -6.50
CA LYS A 63 -22.80 -18.76 -6.07
C LYS A 63 -21.91 -18.24 -4.94
N ALA A 64 -21.42 -17.01 -5.04
CA ALA A 64 -20.58 -16.39 -4.02
C ALA A 64 -21.29 -16.31 -2.66
N LYS A 65 -22.57 -15.93 -2.64
CA LYS A 65 -23.40 -15.88 -1.43
C LYS A 65 -23.57 -17.23 -0.72
N ARG A 66 -23.38 -18.33 -1.44
CA ARG A 66 -23.51 -19.70 -0.92
C ARG A 66 -22.17 -20.33 -0.54
N LYS A 67 -21.05 -19.64 -0.81
CA LYS A 67 -19.72 -20.11 -0.42
C LYS A 67 -19.62 -20.11 1.11
N PRO A 68 -19.03 -21.13 1.72
CA PRO A 68 -18.78 -21.10 3.15
C PRO A 68 -17.83 -19.95 3.49
N LEU A 69 -18.18 -19.18 4.50
CA LEU A 69 -17.37 -18.13 5.10
C LEU A 69 -17.13 -18.54 6.55
N GLU A 70 -15.89 -18.82 6.89
CA GLU A 70 -15.49 -19.15 8.25
C GLU A 70 -15.09 -17.85 8.96
N GLU A 71 -15.78 -17.54 10.05
CA GLU A 71 -15.49 -16.39 10.91
C GLU A 71 -14.84 -16.92 12.19
N LEU A 72 -13.61 -16.51 12.44
CA LEU A 72 -12.86 -16.87 13.64
C LEU A 72 -12.77 -15.66 14.58
N SER A 73 -13.10 -15.85 15.83
CA SER A 73 -12.86 -14.86 16.87
C SER A 73 -11.41 -14.97 17.39
N VAL A 74 -10.97 -13.94 18.10
CA VAL A 74 -9.64 -13.95 18.76
C VAL A 74 -9.54 -15.10 19.76
N ASP A 75 -10.64 -15.38 20.47
CA ASP A 75 -10.72 -16.46 21.45
C ASP A 75 -10.57 -17.83 20.78
N ASP A 76 -11.17 -18.02 19.57
CA ASP A 76 -11.03 -19.26 18.81
C ASP A 76 -9.59 -19.52 18.37
N LEU A 77 -8.81 -18.45 18.18
CA LEU A 77 -7.39 -18.52 17.81
C LEU A 77 -6.48 -18.78 19.02
N GLY A 78 -7.00 -18.66 20.23
CA GLY A 78 -6.24 -18.85 21.48
C GLY A 78 -5.10 -17.81 21.65
N VAL A 79 -5.27 -16.61 21.10
CA VAL A 79 -4.27 -15.54 21.14
C VAL A 79 -4.70 -14.46 22.12
N GLU A 80 -3.82 -14.11 23.05
CA GLU A 80 -4.00 -12.93 23.90
C GLU A 80 -3.50 -11.68 23.21
N ILE A 81 -4.40 -10.71 22.98
CA ILE A 81 -4.03 -9.41 22.40
C ILE A 81 -3.68 -8.45 23.53
N SER A 82 -2.41 -8.07 23.62
CA SER A 82 -1.95 -6.99 24.50
C SER A 82 -1.80 -5.69 23.68
N ASN A 83 -2.51 -4.65 24.10
CA ASN A 83 -2.39 -3.33 23.50
C ASN A 83 -1.23 -2.58 24.17
N ASN A 84 -0.11 -2.44 23.46
CA ASN A 84 1.08 -1.73 23.95
C ASN A 84 1.08 -0.24 23.58
N VAL A 85 0.05 0.22 22.85
CA VAL A 85 -0.08 1.61 22.37
C VAL A 85 -1.48 2.11 22.70
N GLU A 86 -1.56 3.24 23.38
CA GLU A 86 -2.80 3.95 23.67
C GLU A 86 -2.87 5.24 22.85
N THR A 87 -4.01 5.49 22.19
CA THR A 87 -4.25 6.76 21.51
C THR A 87 -4.63 7.81 22.52
N ILE A 88 -3.73 8.75 22.80
CA ILE A 88 -3.93 9.81 23.80
C ILE A 88 -4.84 10.91 23.27
N SER A 89 -4.61 11.36 22.04
CA SER A 89 -5.44 12.39 21.39
C SER A 89 -5.46 12.21 19.87
N VAL A 90 -6.54 12.68 19.26
CA VAL A 90 -6.68 12.79 17.80
C VAL A 90 -7.14 14.21 17.51
N GLU A 91 -6.34 14.96 16.77
CA GLU A 91 -6.61 16.35 16.41
C GLU A 91 -6.60 16.51 14.89
N LEU A 92 -7.38 17.46 14.39
CA LEU A 92 -7.32 17.82 12.99
C LEU A 92 -5.95 18.45 12.66
N PRO A 93 -5.39 18.19 11.48
CA PRO A 93 -4.19 18.89 11.05
C PRO A 93 -4.44 20.42 11.05
N PRO A 94 -3.42 21.23 11.39
CA PRO A 94 -3.56 22.67 11.30
C PRO A 94 -3.88 23.09 9.86
N GLU A 95 -4.77 24.06 9.71
CA GLU A 95 -5.10 24.60 8.40
C GLU A 95 -3.84 25.19 7.73
N ARG A 96 -3.61 24.80 6.49
CA ARG A 96 -2.53 25.36 5.71
C ARG A 96 -2.91 26.78 5.28
N GLN A 97 -2.02 27.73 5.50
CA GLN A 97 -2.18 29.08 4.97
C GLN A 97 -2.09 29.05 3.43
N GLU A 98 -2.82 29.95 2.78
CA GLU A 98 -2.71 30.15 1.33
C GLU A 98 -1.27 30.47 0.94
N GLY A 99 -0.83 29.90 -0.19
CA GLY A 99 0.47 30.24 -0.75
C GLY A 99 0.49 31.66 -1.31
N VAL A 100 1.68 32.23 -1.38
CA VAL A 100 1.90 33.56 -1.96
C VAL A 100 2.24 33.43 -3.44
N LYS A 101 1.48 34.09 -4.32
CA LYS A 101 1.83 34.19 -5.74
C LYS A 101 2.99 35.15 -5.92
N VAL A 102 3.98 34.74 -6.69
CA VAL A 102 5.17 35.54 -6.99
C VAL A 102 5.19 35.93 -8.48
N GLU A 103 5.82 37.06 -8.80
CA GLU A 103 5.78 37.62 -10.14
C GLU A 103 6.88 37.06 -11.08
N SER A 104 7.90 36.41 -10.52
CA SER A 104 9.02 35.87 -11.28
C SER A 104 9.60 34.62 -10.65
N VAL A 105 10.35 33.86 -11.46
CA VAL A 105 11.10 32.66 -11.00
C VAL A 105 12.17 33.06 -9.99
N ASP A 106 12.86 34.17 -10.18
CA ASP A 106 13.89 34.66 -9.26
C ASP A 106 13.30 35.00 -7.90
N ALA A 107 12.14 35.65 -7.86
CA ALA A 107 11.43 35.93 -6.62
C ALA A 107 10.96 34.63 -5.92
N LEU A 108 10.59 33.60 -6.68
CA LEU A 108 10.26 32.30 -6.10
C LEU A 108 11.49 31.65 -5.46
N ILE A 109 12.62 31.63 -6.16
CA ILE A 109 13.87 31.05 -5.65
C ILE A 109 14.33 31.78 -4.38
N ASP A 110 14.26 33.12 -4.40
CA ASP A 110 14.62 33.93 -3.22
C ASP A 110 13.76 33.56 -2.00
N LYS A 111 12.44 33.48 -2.17
CA LYS A 111 11.53 33.09 -1.08
C LYS A 111 11.76 31.65 -0.60
N LEU A 112 11.98 30.71 -1.50
CA LEU A 112 12.26 29.32 -1.13
C LEU A 112 13.59 29.20 -0.35
N LYS A 113 14.58 29.99 -0.73
CA LYS A 113 15.91 29.97 -0.13
C LYS A 113 16.01 30.74 1.19
N ASN A 114 15.46 31.95 1.23
CA ASN A 114 15.67 32.90 2.33
C ASN A 114 14.53 32.91 3.35
N GLU A 115 13.26 32.71 2.92
CA GLU A 115 12.10 32.66 3.80
C GLU A 115 11.76 31.19 4.21
N ALA A 116 11.50 30.32 3.25
CA ALA A 116 11.09 28.94 3.53
C ALA A 116 12.27 28.03 3.89
N LYS A 117 13.49 28.34 3.44
CA LYS A 117 14.74 27.59 3.69
C LYS A 117 14.62 26.10 3.30
N VAL A 118 14.01 25.82 2.15
CA VAL A 118 13.80 24.47 1.64
C VAL A 118 14.74 24.09 0.49
N ILE A 119 15.49 25.06 -0.02
CA ILE A 119 16.54 24.89 -1.05
C ILE A 119 17.80 25.69 -0.66
#